data_9b895b4869c5f7ffd3bafccab4cb0d8d
#
_entry.id   9b895b4869c5f7ffd3bafccab4cb0d8d
#
_cell.length_a   1.000
_cell.length_b   1.000
_cell.length_c   1.000
_cell.angle_alpha   90.00
_cell.angle_beta   90.00
_cell.angle_gamma   90.00
#
_symmetry.space_group_name_H-M   'P 1'
#
loop_
_entity.id
_entity.type
_entity.pdbx_description
1 polymer ?
#
loop_
_entity_poly.entity_id
_entity_poly.type
_entity_poly.pdbx_seq_one_letter_code
_entity_poly.pdbx_strand_id
1 'polypeptide(L)'
;MARDEACIGSVGVLSVATRGAGGPGEVHIKIRGGSETFLAWSEKPLPRGATVLVIESRGARAVDVIEWEDSLDDIPRNPGLQLF
;
A
#
# COMPACT_ATOMS: atom_id res chain seq x y z
N MET A 1 20.87 6.80 -8.22
CA MET A 1 19.68 7.55 -8.12
C MET A 1 18.49 6.69 -7.75
N ALA A 2 17.71 7.21 -6.86
CA ALA A 2 16.56 6.46 -6.40
C ALA A 2 15.58 6.28 -7.54
N ARG A 3 15.02 5.11 -7.60
CA ARG A 3 14.00 4.81 -8.57
C ARG A 3 12.73 4.54 -7.86
N ASP A 4 11.70 5.21 -8.26
CA ASP A 4 10.42 4.89 -7.68
C ASP A 4 10.04 3.45 -7.97
N GLU A 5 10.55 2.92 -9.07
CA GLU A 5 10.29 1.52 -9.38
C GLU A 5 10.79 0.58 -8.32
N ALA A 6 11.75 1.00 -7.54
CA ALA A 6 12.28 0.12 -6.51
C ALA A 6 11.24 -0.19 -5.44
N CYS A 7 10.20 0.60 -5.34
CA CYS A 7 9.18 0.32 -4.34
C CYS A 7 8.01 -0.49 -4.89
N ILE A 8 8.01 -0.81 -6.18
CA ILE A 8 6.96 -1.66 -6.72
C ILE A 8 7.05 -3.02 -6.04
N GLY A 9 5.92 -3.51 -5.55
CA GLY A 9 5.88 -4.73 -4.80
C GLY A 9 6.01 -4.55 -3.31
N SER A 10 6.24 -3.31 -2.87
CA SER A 10 6.34 -3.03 -1.45
C SER A 10 4.97 -2.81 -0.85
N VAL A 11 4.87 -3.12 0.43
CA VAL A 11 3.65 -2.90 1.18
C VAL A 11 3.85 -1.69 2.07
N GLY A 12 2.87 -0.82 2.12
CA GLY A 12 2.95 0.36 2.95
C GLY A 12 1.62 0.66 3.59
N VAL A 13 1.60 1.74 4.36
CA VAL A 13 0.40 2.16 5.07
C VAL A 13 0.09 3.59 4.65
N LEU A 14 -1.18 3.83 4.35
CA LEU A 14 -1.59 5.18 3.97
C LEU A 14 -1.54 6.10 5.18
N SER A 15 -0.79 7.18 5.04
CA SER A 15 -0.77 8.24 6.05
C SER A 15 -1.79 9.32 5.70
N VAL A 16 -2.22 9.37 4.44
CA VAL A 16 -3.28 10.24 4.00
C VAL A 16 -4.18 9.41 3.10
N ALA A 17 -5.47 9.50 3.30
CA ALA A 17 -6.43 8.71 2.53
C ALA A 17 -6.34 9.06 1.05
N THR A 18 -6.57 8.07 0.20
CA THR A 18 -6.71 8.32 -1.24
C THR A 18 -8.15 8.69 -1.52
N ARG A 19 -8.36 9.34 -2.65
CA ARG A 19 -9.70 9.75 -3.05
C ARG A 19 -10.08 9.18 -4.40
N GLY A 20 -9.48 8.05 -4.75
CA GLY A 20 -9.72 7.46 -6.03
C GLY A 20 -9.29 8.40 -7.13
N ALA A 21 -10.13 8.57 -8.14
CA ALA A 21 -9.80 9.48 -9.23
C ALA A 21 -9.79 10.94 -8.78
N GLY A 22 -10.30 11.24 -7.60
CA GLY A 22 -10.36 12.61 -7.11
C GLY A 22 -9.04 13.13 -6.59
N GLY A 23 -8.08 12.28 -6.35
CA GLY A 23 -6.77 12.75 -5.92
C GLY A 23 -6.02 11.68 -5.15
N PRO A 24 -4.73 11.91 -4.99
CA PRO A 24 -3.90 10.93 -4.30
C PRO A 24 -3.94 11.13 -2.79
N GLY A 25 -3.60 10.07 -2.09
CA GLY A 25 -3.24 10.16 -0.71
C GLY A 25 -1.73 10.09 -0.58
N GLU A 26 -1.28 9.61 0.56
CA GLU A 26 0.15 9.41 0.78
C GLU A 26 0.36 8.08 1.43
N VAL A 27 1.37 7.38 0.96
CA VAL A 27 1.70 6.07 1.50
C VAL A 27 3.10 6.14 2.10
N HIS A 28 3.24 5.52 3.25
CA HIS A 28 4.49 5.44 3.96
C HIS A 28 5.02 4.04 3.78
N ILE A 29 6.20 3.93 3.18
CA ILE A 29 6.77 2.65 2.81
C ILE A 29 8.10 2.50 3.51
N LYS A 30 8.31 1.36 4.13
CA LYS A 30 9.61 1.06 4.69
C LYS A 30 10.51 0.54 3.59
N ILE A 31 11.63 1.21 3.44
CA ILE A 31 12.61 0.86 2.44
C ILE A 31 13.90 0.62 3.19
N ARG A 32 14.74 -0.21 2.62
CA ARG A 32 15.99 -0.54 3.24
C ARG A 32 16.65 0.72 3.81
N GLY A 33 16.94 0.68 5.09
CA GLY A 33 17.64 1.77 5.75
C GLY A 33 16.74 2.91 6.20
N GLY A 34 15.42 2.83 5.98
CA GLY A 34 14.58 3.93 6.42
C GLY A 34 13.17 3.77 5.90
N SER A 35 12.49 4.90 5.78
CA SER A 35 11.14 4.90 5.23
C SER A 35 10.96 6.13 4.38
N GLU A 36 10.01 6.07 3.46
CA GLU A 36 9.77 7.14 2.52
C GLU A 36 8.28 7.31 2.33
N THR A 37 7.88 8.51 2.02
CA THR A 37 6.48 8.82 1.75
C THR A 37 6.33 9.14 0.27
N PHE A 38 5.33 8.53 -0.34
CA PHE A 38 5.03 8.75 -1.76
C PHE A 38 3.59 9.17 -1.89
N LEU A 39 3.29 9.90 -2.97
CA LEU A 39 1.90 10.13 -3.33
C LEU A 39 1.33 8.81 -3.80
N ALA A 40 0.13 8.51 -3.35
CA ALA A 40 -0.48 7.20 -3.64
C ALA A 40 -1.79 7.39 -4.36
N TRP A 41 -1.90 6.82 -5.55
CA TRP A 41 -3.11 6.83 -6.35
C TRP A 41 -3.75 5.46 -6.28
N SER A 42 -5.06 5.43 -6.19
CA SER A 42 -5.79 4.17 -6.20
C SER A 42 -7.07 4.36 -6.99
N GLU A 43 -7.62 3.28 -7.49
CA GLU A 43 -8.84 3.37 -8.27
C GLU A 43 -10.03 3.77 -7.42
N LYS A 44 -10.07 3.26 -6.21
CA LYS A 44 -11.17 3.59 -5.32
C LYS A 44 -10.60 4.23 -4.07
N PRO A 45 -11.40 5.03 -3.38
CA PRO A 45 -10.91 5.68 -2.17
C PRO A 45 -10.52 4.65 -1.13
N LEU A 46 -9.40 4.90 -0.50
CA LEU A 46 -8.92 4.05 0.58
C LEU A 46 -8.65 4.93 1.79
N PRO A 47 -8.98 4.47 2.97
CA PRO A 47 -8.87 5.31 4.16
C PRO A 47 -7.44 5.40 4.66
N ARG A 48 -7.18 6.43 5.42
CA ARG A 48 -5.93 6.53 6.15
C ARG A 48 -5.79 5.31 7.03
N GLY A 49 -4.59 4.79 7.11
CA GLY A 49 -4.31 3.59 7.89
C GLY A 49 -4.45 2.31 7.10
N ALA A 50 -4.97 2.37 5.88
CA ALA A 50 -5.11 1.16 5.07
C ALA A 50 -3.73 0.67 4.67
N THR A 51 -3.61 -0.65 4.65
CA THR A 51 -2.40 -1.27 4.11
C THR A 51 -2.57 -1.43 2.62
N VAL A 52 -1.54 -1.08 1.87
CA VAL A 52 -1.62 -1.08 0.41
C VAL A 52 -0.36 -1.70 -0.18
N LEU A 53 -0.52 -2.18 -1.39
CA LEU A 53 0.59 -2.73 -2.16
C LEU A 53 0.86 -1.79 -3.31
N VAL A 54 2.13 -1.44 -3.50
CA VAL A 54 2.55 -0.60 -4.62
C VAL A 54 2.64 -1.47 -5.85
N ILE A 55 1.87 -1.14 -6.88
CA ILE A 55 1.83 -1.96 -8.09
C ILE A 55 2.48 -1.28 -9.27
N GLU A 56 2.70 0.03 -9.21
CA GLU A 56 3.28 0.75 -10.33
C GLU A 56 3.87 2.04 -9.83
N SER A 57 4.79 2.58 -10.59
CA SER A 57 5.39 3.87 -10.29
C SER A 57 5.00 4.85 -11.37
N ARG A 58 4.63 6.06 -10.96
CA ARG A 58 4.34 7.14 -11.90
C ARG A 58 5.52 8.07 -12.04
N GLY A 59 6.59 7.81 -11.28
CA GLY A 59 7.69 8.76 -11.21
C GLY A 59 7.34 9.91 -10.31
N ALA A 60 8.31 10.78 -10.05
CA ALA A 60 8.11 11.99 -9.25
C ALA A 60 7.49 11.66 -7.89
N ARG A 61 7.90 10.55 -7.30
CA ARG A 61 7.47 10.12 -5.98
C ARG A 61 5.96 9.89 -5.91
N ALA A 62 5.41 9.39 -7.01
CA ALA A 62 3.99 9.03 -7.06
C ALA A 62 3.88 7.58 -7.51
N VAL A 63 3.00 6.85 -6.87
CA VAL A 63 2.84 5.43 -7.14
C VAL A 63 1.36 5.11 -7.23
N ASP A 64 1.07 4.00 -7.89
CA ASP A 64 -0.26 3.43 -7.88
C ASP A 64 -0.29 2.31 -6.87
N VAL A 65 -1.36 2.26 -6.09
CA VAL A 65 -1.48 1.26 -5.04
C VAL A 65 -2.84 0.59 -5.12
N ILE A 66 -2.90 -0.60 -4.56
CA ILE A 66 -4.16 -1.29 -4.37
C ILE A 66 -4.26 -1.67 -2.91
N GLU A 67 -5.47 -1.86 -2.48
CA GLU A 67 -5.69 -2.31 -1.12
C GLU A 67 -5.03 -3.68 -0.96
N TRP A 68 -4.27 -3.81 0.10
CA TRP A 68 -3.56 -5.05 0.36
C TRP A 68 -4.06 -5.61 1.67
N GLU A 69 -4.74 -6.72 1.58
CA GLU A 69 -5.17 -7.39 2.79
C GLU A 69 -4.12 -8.40 3.18
N ASP A 70 -3.74 -8.34 4.41
CA ASP A 70 -2.84 -9.33 4.91
C ASP A 70 -3.65 -10.61 5.08
N SER A 71 -3.64 -11.43 4.06
CA SER A 71 -4.46 -12.62 4.07
C SER A 71 -4.08 -13.56 5.19
N LEU A 72 -2.88 -13.42 5.71
CA LEU A 72 -2.51 -14.22 6.86
C LEU A 72 -3.36 -13.89 8.05
N ASP A 73 -3.74 -12.63 8.19
CA ASP A 73 -4.61 -12.24 9.28
C ASP A 73 -6.01 -12.74 9.08
N ASP A 74 -6.39 -12.93 7.84
CA ASP A 74 -7.75 -13.32 7.51
C ASP A 74 -7.93 -14.80 7.46
N ILE A 75 -6.86 -15.53 7.35
CA ILE A 75 -6.99 -16.98 7.29
C ILE A 75 -7.59 -17.43 8.60
N PRO A 76 -8.75 -18.12 8.54
CA PRO A 76 -9.35 -18.64 9.76
C PRO A 76 -8.35 -19.56 10.40
N ARG A 77 -8.01 -19.23 11.46
CA ARG A 77 -7.00 -20.03 12.12
C ARG A 77 -7.58 -21.25 12.72
N ASN A 78 -8.22 -20.87 11.65
CA ASN A 78 -8.70 -21.48 11.71
C ASN A 78 -9.20 -22.01 11.99
N PRO A 79 -9.45 -22.20 12.02
CA PRO A 79 -9.97 -22.49 12.06
C PRO A 79 -10.41 -23.19 11.99
N GLY A 80 -10.34 -23.50 12.06
CA GLY A 80 -10.59 -23.85 11.87
C GLY A 80 -10.41 -24.24 11.73
N LEU A 81 -10.31 -24.47 11.70
CA LEU A 81 -10.12 -24.54 11.45
C LEU A 81 -9.83 -24.75 11.78
N GLN A 82 -9.91 -24.86 12.06
CA GLN A 82 -9.70 -24.93 12.29
C GLN A 82 -9.65 -25.58 12.51
N LEU A 83 -9.86 -26.34 12.52
CA LEU A 83 -9.86 -26.84 12.57
C LEU A 83 -9.89 -27.44 12.79
N PHE A 84 -9.99 -27.69 12.89
CA PHE A 84 -10.06 -28.09 12.97
C PHE A 84 -10.00 -28.51 13.26
#